data_45c2ca4fc2c2c9e57cd7ff243899fad3
#
_entry.id   45c2ca4fc2c2c9e57cd7ff243899fad3
#
_cell.length_a   1.000
_cell.length_b   1.000
_cell.length_c   1.000
_cell.angle_alpha   90.00
_cell.angle_beta   90.00
_cell.angle_gamma   90.00
#
_symmetry.space_group_name_H-M   'P 1'
#
loop_
_entity.id
_entity.type
_entity.pdbx_description
1 polymer ?
#
loop_
_entity_poly.entity_id
_entity_poly.type
_entity_poly.pdbx_seq_one_letter_code
_entity_poly.pdbx_strand_id
1 'polypeptide(L)'
;MNPRFVILAAALVALCATGLAQTPTTSESSPAIQTPAAMPAALSGGNAPDSIEPASTQASQSRSISFHRDGLWFSAQDGQTHLQVHGYAQADDRMFAANTHGEPLDTFLFRRIRPLFEGTLFNNVDFRFMPDFGQNNPQIQEAFLELKTLPFAKLRVGKFKEPIGLEVLRQDRDLTFVERSLASDLVPLRYIGAQLSGSLLSNIITYEGGYFDGSVDGSNGVFTQWAPGNEAVARGFLQPLAKSHVNAVRQFGVGVGGSEGHQSGSIAGLKTVGQTTFFKYSSTTVADGQHNRLAPQAYYYAGPFGLMGEYVVSSQEVLNKGISGRVRNEAWEATGSVLLTGEKNGYSGVHARNAFEPGRGFDHFGALELALRYSQLRIDGDAFPHFANPATAPRFAEEDGIGFNWYLTRYVKLQTDYEHTGFRMAVPGITPLHSENVLMNQIQLSF
;
A
#
# COMPACT_ATOMS: atom_id res chain seq x y z
N MET A 1 -12.78 28.26 10.67
CA MET A 1 -13.08 27.22 9.66
C MET A 1 -12.77 27.84 8.30
N ASN A 2 -11.79 27.28 7.61
CA ASN A 2 -11.31 27.80 6.32
C ASN A 2 -12.36 27.48 5.24
N PRO A 3 -12.77 28.41 4.38
CA PRO A 3 -13.81 28.19 3.38
C PRO A 3 -13.51 27.04 2.37
N ARG A 4 -12.25 26.64 2.26
CA ARG A 4 -11.83 25.48 1.43
C ARG A 4 -12.41 24.16 1.93
N PHE A 5 -12.67 24.02 3.24
CA PHE A 5 -13.29 22.82 3.83
C PHE A 5 -14.75 22.63 3.39
N VAL A 6 -15.47 23.74 3.25
CA VAL A 6 -16.88 23.72 2.84
C VAL A 6 -17.01 23.39 1.35
N ILE A 7 -16.05 23.83 0.54
CA ILE A 7 -16.05 23.59 -0.91
C ILE A 7 -15.74 22.11 -1.24
N LEU A 8 -14.81 21.49 -0.51
CA LEU A 8 -14.48 20.07 -0.73
C LEU A 8 -15.63 19.15 -0.32
N ALA A 9 -16.27 19.43 0.81
CA ALA A 9 -17.46 18.71 1.27
C ALA A 9 -18.67 18.92 0.34
N ALA A 10 -18.85 20.16 -0.15
CA ALA A 10 -19.93 20.50 -1.08
C ALA A 10 -19.72 19.90 -2.48
N ALA A 11 -18.48 19.86 -2.98
CA ALA A 11 -18.15 19.21 -4.25
C ALA A 11 -18.38 17.69 -4.20
N LEU A 12 -18.13 17.07 -3.06
CA LEU A 12 -18.36 15.63 -2.86
C LEU A 12 -19.84 15.28 -2.85
N VAL A 13 -20.67 16.11 -2.22
CA VAL A 13 -22.14 15.94 -2.19
C VAL A 13 -22.72 16.16 -3.58
N ALA A 14 -22.18 17.10 -4.36
CA ALA A 14 -22.63 17.36 -5.72
C ALA A 14 -22.26 16.20 -6.69
N LEU A 15 -21.10 15.55 -6.54
CA LEU A 15 -20.74 14.39 -7.37
C LEU A 15 -21.63 13.16 -7.07
N CYS A 16 -22.04 12.97 -5.83
CA CYS A 16 -22.98 11.89 -5.47
C CYS A 16 -24.41 12.15 -5.93
N ALA A 17 -24.83 13.42 -6.03
CA ALA A 17 -26.19 13.80 -6.45
C ALA A 17 -26.39 13.73 -7.97
N THR A 18 -25.35 13.95 -8.77
CA THR A 18 -25.43 13.92 -10.25
C THR A 18 -25.41 12.52 -10.85
N GLY A 19 -24.98 11.49 -10.08
CA GLY A 19 -24.99 10.10 -10.52
C GLY A 19 -26.36 9.39 -10.44
N LEU A 20 -27.37 9.99 -9.84
CA LEU A 20 -28.69 9.37 -9.59
C LEU A 20 -29.84 9.91 -10.44
N ALA A 21 -29.58 10.81 -11.40
CA ALA A 21 -30.64 11.42 -12.20
C ALA A 21 -30.39 11.22 -13.71
N GLN A 22 -30.40 9.97 -14.17
CA GLN A 22 -30.66 9.66 -15.58
C GLN A 22 -31.46 8.37 -15.68
N THR A 23 -32.78 8.50 -15.62
CA THR A 23 -33.71 7.53 -16.17
C THR A 23 -33.81 7.79 -17.68
N PRO A 24 -33.57 6.81 -18.55
CA PRO A 24 -33.89 6.97 -19.95
C PRO A 24 -35.38 6.68 -20.17
N THR A 25 -36.18 7.69 -20.41
CA THR A 25 -37.45 7.58 -21.11
C THR A 25 -37.19 7.78 -22.58
N THR A 26 -37.19 6.74 -23.34
CA THR A 26 -37.62 6.80 -24.76
C THR A 26 -38.26 5.47 -25.14
N SER A 27 -39.53 5.56 -25.34
CA SER A 27 -40.34 4.61 -26.10
C SER A 27 -40.01 4.78 -27.57
N GLU A 28 -39.51 3.73 -28.22
CA GLU A 28 -39.58 3.62 -29.66
C GLU A 28 -39.96 2.18 -30.04
N SER A 29 -40.94 2.14 -30.91
CA SER A 29 -41.67 1.02 -31.40
C SER A 29 -40.84 0.04 -32.23
N SER A 30 -40.96 -1.24 -31.93
CA SER A 30 -40.46 -2.34 -32.78
C SER A 30 -41.30 -2.44 -34.07
N PRO A 31 -40.66 -2.65 -35.23
CA PRO A 31 -41.38 -3.17 -36.40
C PRO A 31 -41.47 -4.70 -36.32
N ALA A 32 -42.69 -5.20 -36.58
CA ALA A 32 -43.02 -6.60 -36.69
C ALA A 32 -42.28 -7.29 -37.84
N ILE A 33 -41.64 -8.40 -37.55
CA ILE A 33 -41.10 -9.32 -38.56
C ILE A 33 -42.16 -10.38 -38.86
N GLN A 34 -42.60 -10.40 -40.11
CA GLN A 34 -43.55 -11.35 -40.65
C GLN A 34 -42.95 -12.74 -40.78
N THR A 35 -43.72 -13.72 -40.33
CA THR A 35 -43.49 -15.15 -40.54
C THR A 35 -43.87 -15.56 -41.97
N PRO A 36 -43.09 -16.33 -42.69
CA PRO A 36 -43.56 -17.04 -43.87
C PRO A 36 -44.08 -18.42 -43.54
N ALA A 37 -45.14 -18.75 -44.23
CA ALA A 37 -46.03 -19.90 -44.12
C ALA A 37 -45.38 -21.28 -44.39
N ALA A 38 -46.07 -22.28 -43.91
CA ALA A 38 -45.76 -23.70 -43.96
C ALA A 38 -46.05 -24.37 -45.31
N MET A 39 -45.29 -25.42 -45.56
CA MET A 39 -45.56 -26.73 -46.18
C MET A 39 -45.77 -26.84 -47.72
N PRO A 40 -45.45 -28.00 -48.36
CA PRO A 40 -46.01 -29.30 -47.99
C PRO A 40 -44.98 -30.48 -47.98
N ALA A 41 -45.52 -31.56 -47.38
CA ALA A 41 -44.90 -32.88 -47.29
C ALA A 41 -44.98 -33.67 -48.58
N ALA A 42 -44.06 -34.58 -48.81
CA ALA A 42 -44.30 -35.99 -49.13
C ALA A 42 -43.02 -36.76 -49.53
N LEU A 43 -42.94 -37.92 -49.02
CA LEU A 43 -42.65 -39.30 -49.49
C LEU A 43 -41.26 -39.88 -49.11
N SER A 44 -41.39 -40.79 -48.18
CA SER A 44 -40.96 -42.20 -48.05
C SER A 44 -39.66 -42.68 -48.71
N GLY A 45 -38.90 -43.41 -47.91
CA GLY A 45 -38.09 -44.51 -48.41
C GLY A 45 -36.76 -44.76 -47.67
N GLY A 46 -36.76 -45.70 -46.76
CA GLY A 46 -35.80 -46.77 -46.66
C GLY A 46 -34.40 -46.49 -46.04
N ASN A 47 -34.17 -47.33 -45.04
CA ASN A 47 -32.89 -47.84 -44.52
C ASN A 47 -32.20 -47.06 -43.42
N ALA A 48 -32.31 -47.56 -42.20
CA ALA A 48 -31.23 -47.46 -41.21
C ALA A 48 -30.00 -48.25 -41.71
N PRO A 49 -28.78 -47.78 -41.43
CA PRO A 49 -28.10 -48.19 -40.23
C PRO A 49 -27.19 -47.09 -39.64
N ASP A 50 -26.64 -47.45 -38.51
CA ASP A 50 -25.53 -46.86 -37.77
C ASP A 50 -25.87 -45.78 -36.74
N SER A 51 -25.86 -46.29 -35.53
CA SER A 51 -25.66 -45.56 -34.29
C SER A 51 -24.50 -44.57 -34.37
N ILE A 52 -24.79 -43.31 -34.60
CA ILE A 52 -23.85 -42.24 -34.35
C ILE A 52 -23.95 -41.91 -32.85
N GLU A 53 -22.89 -42.28 -32.11
CA GLU A 53 -22.68 -41.74 -30.76
C GLU A 53 -22.89 -40.22 -30.77
N PRO A 54 -23.59 -39.65 -29.78
CA PRO A 54 -23.68 -38.23 -29.70
C PRO A 54 -22.22 -37.71 -29.43
N ALA A 55 -21.72 -36.95 -30.39
CA ALA A 55 -20.49 -36.18 -30.19
C ALA A 55 -20.62 -35.44 -28.86
N SER A 56 -19.75 -35.75 -27.94
CA SER A 56 -19.64 -35.04 -26.69
C SER A 56 -19.60 -33.54 -27.02
N THR A 57 -20.62 -32.81 -26.60
CA THR A 57 -20.66 -31.37 -26.67
C THR A 57 -19.53 -30.88 -25.75
N GLN A 58 -18.35 -30.70 -26.32
CA GLN A 58 -17.33 -29.92 -25.67
C GLN A 58 -17.95 -28.57 -25.42
N ALA A 59 -18.28 -28.31 -24.16
CA ALA A 59 -18.70 -26.98 -23.74
C ALA A 59 -17.62 -26.02 -24.24
N SER A 60 -17.97 -25.20 -25.22
CA SER A 60 -17.08 -24.17 -25.74
C SER A 60 -16.78 -23.25 -24.57
N GLN A 61 -15.57 -23.40 -23.98
CA GLN A 61 -15.07 -22.47 -22.97
C GLN A 61 -14.97 -21.10 -23.66
N SER A 62 -15.97 -20.27 -23.41
CA SER A 62 -16.03 -18.94 -24.00
C SER A 62 -15.07 -18.01 -23.27
N ARG A 63 -14.33 -17.21 -24.01
CA ARG A 63 -13.65 -16.03 -23.46
C ARG A 63 -14.67 -15.23 -22.69
N SER A 64 -14.41 -14.93 -21.42
CA SER A 64 -15.33 -14.13 -20.61
C SER A 64 -14.66 -12.83 -20.18
N ILE A 65 -15.39 -11.75 -20.36
CA ILE A 65 -15.10 -10.46 -19.73
C ILE A 65 -16.18 -10.29 -18.68
N SER A 66 -15.79 -10.09 -17.43
CA SER A 66 -16.73 -9.91 -16.34
C SER A 66 -16.29 -8.75 -15.46
N PHE A 67 -17.26 -7.95 -15.04
CA PHE A 67 -17.04 -6.89 -14.08
C PHE A 67 -17.39 -7.41 -12.69
N HIS A 68 -16.40 -7.54 -11.85
CA HIS A 68 -16.53 -7.97 -10.47
C HIS A 68 -16.36 -6.79 -9.50
N ARG A 69 -16.57 -7.07 -8.22
CA ARG A 69 -16.45 -6.07 -7.14
C ARG A 69 -15.07 -5.46 -6.99
N ASP A 70 -14.07 -6.14 -7.49
CA ASP A 70 -12.62 -5.87 -7.37
C ASP A 70 -11.97 -5.59 -8.73
N GLY A 71 -12.76 -5.16 -9.71
CA GLY A 71 -12.28 -4.72 -11.00
C GLY A 71 -12.79 -5.52 -12.20
N LEU A 72 -12.13 -5.32 -13.33
CA LEU A 72 -12.45 -5.93 -14.61
C LEU A 72 -11.62 -7.19 -14.81
N TRP A 73 -12.29 -8.32 -15.05
CA TRP A 73 -11.67 -9.62 -15.23
C TRP A 73 -11.77 -10.09 -16.67
N PHE A 74 -10.65 -10.57 -17.19
CA PHE A 74 -10.52 -11.20 -18.49
C PHE A 74 -10.04 -12.63 -18.28
N SER A 75 -10.82 -13.60 -18.71
CA SER A 75 -10.45 -15.01 -18.62
C SER A 75 -10.26 -15.59 -20.02
N ALA A 76 -9.16 -16.30 -20.24
CA ALA A 76 -8.89 -17.01 -21.47
C ALA A 76 -9.74 -18.29 -21.57
N GLN A 77 -9.84 -18.84 -22.77
CA GLN A 77 -10.59 -20.08 -23.02
C GLN A 77 -10.04 -21.31 -22.32
N ASP A 78 -8.74 -21.28 -21.97
CA ASP A 78 -8.08 -22.39 -21.27
C ASP A 78 -8.51 -22.51 -19.80
N GLY A 79 -9.22 -21.50 -19.24
CA GLY A 79 -9.60 -21.43 -17.83
C GLY A 79 -8.40 -21.31 -16.86
N GLN A 80 -7.18 -21.30 -17.37
CA GLN A 80 -5.93 -21.31 -16.61
C GLN A 80 -5.24 -19.96 -16.60
N THR A 81 -5.70 -19.06 -17.46
CA THR A 81 -5.11 -17.73 -17.66
C THR A 81 -6.16 -16.67 -17.42
N HIS A 82 -5.87 -15.74 -16.53
CA HIS A 82 -6.74 -14.59 -16.26
C HIS A 82 -5.92 -13.32 -16.02
N LEU A 83 -6.50 -12.20 -16.40
CA LEU A 83 -6.03 -10.84 -16.12
C LEU A 83 -7.12 -10.09 -15.35
N GLN A 84 -6.74 -9.46 -14.26
CA GLN A 84 -7.55 -8.52 -13.52
C GLN A 84 -7.01 -7.11 -13.73
N VAL A 85 -7.88 -6.17 -14.03
CA VAL A 85 -7.55 -4.75 -14.12
C VAL A 85 -8.35 -4.02 -13.06
N HIS A 86 -7.65 -3.41 -12.13
CA HIS A 86 -8.21 -2.62 -11.02
C HIS A 86 -7.24 -1.50 -10.66
N GLY A 87 -7.52 -0.76 -9.59
CA GLY A 87 -6.60 0.30 -9.21
C GLY A 87 -7.14 1.22 -8.13
N TYR A 88 -6.38 2.27 -7.87
CA TYR A 88 -6.80 3.33 -6.96
C TYR A 88 -6.16 4.67 -7.30
N ALA A 89 -6.88 5.73 -6.97
CA ALA A 89 -6.42 7.10 -7.02
C ALA A 89 -6.58 7.75 -5.64
N GLN A 90 -5.60 8.54 -5.23
CA GLN A 90 -5.58 9.30 -3.99
C GLN A 90 -5.24 10.76 -4.29
N ALA A 91 -6.10 11.67 -3.82
CA ALA A 91 -5.87 13.10 -3.88
C ALA A 91 -5.79 13.64 -2.45
N ASP A 92 -4.70 14.33 -2.17
CA ASP A 92 -4.39 14.89 -0.86
C ASP A 92 -4.53 16.42 -0.86
N ASP A 93 -5.04 16.94 0.25
CA ASP A 93 -4.95 18.34 0.64
C ASP A 93 -4.15 18.40 1.95
N ARG A 94 -3.04 19.12 1.95
CA ARG A 94 -2.13 19.26 3.09
C ARG A 94 -2.08 20.71 3.50
N MET A 95 -2.45 21.00 4.73
CA MET A 95 -2.46 22.32 5.32
C MET A 95 -1.48 22.39 6.47
N PHE A 96 -0.46 23.22 6.34
CA PHE A 96 0.55 23.41 7.36
C PHE A 96 0.23 24.61 8.23
N ALA A 97 0.43 24.50 9.55
CA ALA A 97 0.28 25.65 10.44
C ALA A 97 1.44 26.65 10.24
N ALA A 98 1.16 27.92 10.42
CA ALA A 98 2.05 29.07 10.11
C ALA A 98 3.42 29.08 10.84
N ASN A 99 3.69 28.14 11.74
CA ASN A 99 4.92 28.07 12.52
C ASN A 99 5.88 26.97 12.07
N THR A 100 5.63 26.37 10.91
CA THR A 100 6.46 25.29 10.38
C THR A 100 7.74 25.86 9.79
N HIS A 101 8.89 25.29 10.18
CA HIS A 101 10.20 25.77 9.74
C HIS A 101 10.43 25.40 8.26
N GLY A 102 10.78 26.41 7.46
CA GLY A 102 11.04 26.22 6.02
C GLY A 102 9.80 26.34 5.14
N GLU A 103 8.68 26.80 5.69
CA GLU A 103 7.43 27.09 4.99
C GLU A 103 7.03 26.03 3.96
N PRO A 104 6.66 24.81 4.39
CA PRO A 104 5.96 23.92 3.48
C PRO A 104 4.67 24.63 3.08
N LEU A 105 4.50 24.80 1.79
CA LEU A 105 3.29 25.42 1.25
C LEU A 105 2.13 24.44 1.35
N ASP A 106 0.97 24.95 1.71
CA ASP A 106 -0.28 24.21 1.55
C ASP A 106 -0.33 23.59 0.15
N THR A 107 -0.60 22.31 0.08
CA THR A 107 -0.46 21.59 -1.18
C THR A 107 -1.68 20.74 -1.45
N PHE A 108 -2.23 20.88 -2.65
CA PHE A 108 -3.24 19.96 -3.19
C PHE A 108 -2.61 19.17 -4.34
N LEU A 109 -2.62 17.84 -4.25
CA LEU A 109 -1.95 16.98 -5.23
C LEU A 109 -2.63 15.62 -5.40
N PHE A 110 -2.47 15.04 -6.58
CA PHE A 110 -2.70 13.60 -6.73
C PHE A 110 -1.50 12.85 -6.16
N ARG A 111 -1.70 12.27 -4.96
CA ARG A 111 -0.63 11.56 -4.25
C ARG A 111 -0.25 10.26 -4.95
N ARG A 112 -1.27 9.51 -5.38
CA ARG A 112 -1.09 8.24 -6.10
C ARG A 112 -2.18 8.09 -7.15
N ILE A 113 -1.81 7.65 -8.34
CA ILE A 113 -2.71 7.21 -9.40
C ILE A 113 -2.15 5.90 -9.93
N ARG A 114 -2.66 4.78 -9.43
CA ARG A 114 -2.09 3.44 -9.65
C ARG A 114 -3.09 2.49 -10.27
N PRO A 115 -3.15 2.35 -11.59
CA PRO A 115 -3.77 1.19 -12.21
C PRO A 115 -2.93 -0.06 -11.92
N LEU A 116 -3.60 -1.17 -11.63
CA LEU A 116 -2.98 -2.47 -11.40
C LEU A 116 -3.45 -3.45 -12.47
N PHE A 117 -2.49 -4.10 -13.08
CA PHE A 117 -2.67 -5.20 -14.02
C PHE A 117 -2.06 -6.43 -13.36
N GLU A 118 -2.90 -7.34 -12.90
CA GLU A 118 -2.41 -8.54 -12.23
C GLU A 118 -3.21 -9.76 -12.67
N GLY A 119 -2.64 -10.94 -12.50
CA GLY A 119 -3.31 -12.15 -12.91
C GLY A 119 -2.43 -13.38 -12.80
N THR A 120 -2.94 -14.47 -13.36
CA THR A 120 -2.24 -15.76 -13.42
C THR A 120 -2.15 -16.22 -14.85
N LEU A 121 -1.00 -16.69 -15.26
CA LEU A 121 -0.74 -17.37 -16.53
C LEU A 121 -0.54 -18.85 -16.25
N PHE A 122 -1.20 -19.72 -17.02
CA PHE A 122 -1.01 -21.17 -16.98
C PHE A 122 -1.16 -21.79 -15.58
N ASN A 123 -2.04 -21.24 -14.74
CA ASN A 123 -2.31 -21.63 -13.34
C ASN A 123 -1.20 -21.41 -12.32
N ASN A 124 0.05 -21.22 -12.72
CA ASN A 124 1.19 -21.28 -11.81
C ASN A 124 2.16 -20.09 -11.89
N VAL A 125 1.95 -19.14 -12.80
CA VAL A 125 2.76 -17.93 -12.88
C VAL A 125 1.87 -16.71 -12.63
N ASP A 126 1.97 -16.12 -11.45
CA ASP A 126 1.34 -14.83 -11.19
C ASP A 126 2.21 -13.71 -11.73
N PHE A 127 1.57 -12.64 -12.16
CA PHE A 127 2.24 -11.41 -12.55
C PHE A 127 1.53 -10.21 -11.98
N ARG A 128 2.29 -9.13 -11.78
CA ARG A 128 1.76 -7.81 -11.47
C ARG A 128 2.55 -6.75 -12.20
N PHE A 129 1.83 -5.77 -12.72
CA PHE A 129 2.38 -4.53 -13.23
C PHE A 129 1.58 -3.36 -12.65
N MET A 130 2.25 -2.47 -11.92
CA MET A 130 1.64 -1.34 -11.23
C MET A 130 2.46 -0.07 -11.50
N PRO A 131 2.12 0.72 -12.52
CA PRO A 131 2.63 2.08 -12.68
C PRO A 131 1.98 3.03 -11.68
N ASP A 132 2.62 4.15 -11.41
CA ASP A 132 2.10 5.27 -10.63
C ASP A 132 2.29 6.56 -11.43
N PHE A 133 1.22 7.31 -11.61
CA PHE A 133 1.21 8.59 -12.30
C PHE A 133 1.01 9.78 -11.34
N GLY A 134 1.07 9.53 -10.03
CA GLY A 134 0.96 10.56 -9.00
C GLY A 134 2.14 11.52 -8.97
N GLN A 135 1.95 12.67 -8.36
CA GLN A 135 2.99 13.67 -8.09
C GLN A 135 3.75 14.18 -9.33
N ASN A 136 3.13 14.14 -10.51
CA ASN A 136 3.78 14.51 -11.79
C ASN A 136 5.10 13.76 -12.07
N ASN A 137 5.28 12.58 -11.49
CA ASN A 137 6.47 11.74 -11.64
C ASN A 137 6.08 10.29 -11.98
N PRO A 138 5.77 10.00 -13.24
CA PRO A 138 5.42 8.64 -13.66
C PRO A 138 6.54 7.64 -13.36
N GLN A 139 6.22 6.56 -12.65
CA GLN A 139 7.18 5.53 -12.31
C GLN A 139 6.54 4.14 -12.20
N ILE A 140 7.33 3.11 -12.39
CA ILE A 140 6.90 1.73 -12.15
C ILE A 140 7.08 1.42 -10.66
N GLN A 141 5.98 1.21 -9.94
CA GLN A 141 6.02 0.81 -8.53
C GLN A 141 6.29 -0.68 -8.38
N GLU A 142 5.53 -1.52 -9.06
CA GLU A 142 5.73 -2.96 -9.02
C GLU A 142 5.68 -3.54 -10.44
N ALA A 143 6.60 -4.44 -10.73
CA ALA A 143 6.64 -5.21 -11.96
C ALA A 143 7.34 -6.54 -11.68
N PHE A 144 6.59 -7.64 -11.52
CA PHE A 144 7.15 -8.92 -11.16
C PHE A 144 6.39 -10.11 -11.75
N LEU A 145 7.09 -11.24 -11.80
CA LEU A 145 6.53 -12.56 -12.00
C LEU A 145 6.73 -13.38 -10.73
N GLU A 146 5.73 -14.20 -10.37
CA GLU A 146 5.80 -15.12 -9.23
C GLU A 146 5.44 -16.53 -9.66
N LEU A 147 6.36 -17.45 -9.53
CA LEU A 147 6.16 -18.88 -9.82
C LEU A 147 5.64 -19.61 -8.58
N LYS A 148 4.46 -20.23 -8.71
CA LYS A 148 3.74 -20.95 -7.64
C LYS A 148 3.76 -22.47 -7.81
N THR A 149 4.86 -23.06 -8.25
CA THR A 149 4.94 -24.49 -8.53
C THR A 149 4.79 -25.35 -7.28
N LEU A 150 5.21 -24.84 -6.13
CA LEU A 150 5.14 -25.53 -4.85
C LEU A 150 4.26 -24.74 -3.88
N PRO A 151 3.35 -25.39 -3.15
CA PRO A 151 2.44 -24.70 -2.23
C PRO A 151 3.15 -24.05 -1.04
N PHE A 152 4.35 -24.49 -0.71
CA PHE A 152 5.16 -23.98 0.39
C PHE A 152 6.33 -23.11 -0.08
N ALA A 153 6.58 -22.97 -1.38
CA ALA A 153 7.67 -22.18 -1.91
C ALA A 153 7.27 -21.50 -3.22
N LYS A 154 7.29 -20.17 -3.21
CA LYS A 154 7.02 -19.31 -4.36
C LYS A 154 8.26 -18.50 -4.67
N LEU A 155 8.63 -18.45 -5.94
CA LEU A 155 9.75 -17.64 -6.41
C LEU A 155 9.21 -16.39 -7.12
N ARG A 156 9.51 -15.22 -6.59
CA ARG A 156 9.17 -13.93 -7.19
C ARG A 156 10.42 -13.26 -7.72
N VAL A 157 10.34 -12.69 -8.93
CA VAL A 157 11.44 -11.96 -9.57
C VAL A 157 10.89 -10.68 -10.19
N GLY A 158 11.57 -9.57 -9.99
CA GLY A 158 11.19 -8.26 -10.52
C GLY A 158 11.30 -7.15 -9.49
N LYS A 159 10.51 -6.09 -9.65
CA LYS A 159 10.43 -4.96 -8.72
C LYS A 159 9.20 -5.11 -7.82
N PHE A 160 9.42 -5.16 -6.51
CA PHE A 160 8.36 -5.29 -5.51
C PHE A 160 8.84 -4.83 -4.13
N LYS A 161 7.95 -4.80 -3.13
CA LYS A 161 8.32 -4.44 -1.75
C LYS A 161 9.25 -5.48 -1.15
N GLU A 162 10.34 -5.01 -0.57
CA GLU A 162 11.21 -5.86 0.23
C GLU A 162 10.52 -6.29 1.52
N PRO A 163 10.77 -7.51 2.01
CA PRO A 163 10.06 -8.04 3.16
C PRO A 163 10.64 -7.52 4.50
N ILE A 164 10.72 -6.19 4.65
CA ILE A 164 11.13 -5.50 5.88
C ILE A 164 10.09 -4.43 6.22
N GLY A 165 9.81 -4.25 7.52
CA GLY A 165 8.88 -3.24 8.01
C GLY A 165 7.42 -3.63 7.86
N LEU A 166 6.69 -3.56 8.96
CA LEU A 166 5.30 -3.98 8.99
C LEU A 166 4.39 -2.99 8.28
N GLU A 167 4.56 -1.70 8.55
CA GLU A 167 3.75 -0.65 7.94
C GLU A 167 4.03 -0.51 6.44
N VAL A 168 5.31 -0.65 6.04
CA VAL A 168 5.71 -0.59 4.63
C VAL A 168 5.09 -1.71 3.81
N LEU A 169 4.95 -2.91 4.37
CA LEU A 169 4.35 -4.06 3.69
C LEU A 169 2.83 -3.92 3.47
N ARG A 170 2.13 -3.10 4.27
CA ARG A 170 0.72 -2.79 4.00
C ARG A 170 0.57 -2.10 2.64
N GLN A 171 -0.54 -2.37 1.98
CA GLN A 171 -0.86 -1.66 0.74
C GLN A 171 -1.15 -0.19 1.03
N ASP A 172 -0.72 0.70 0.14
CA ASP A 172 -0.88 2.15 0.36
C ASP A 172 -2.36 2.57 0.48
N ARG A 173 -3.28 1.84 -0.16
CA ARG A 173 -4.73 2.05 -0.05
C ARG A 173 -5.31 1.63 1.30
N ASP A 174 -4.61 0.76 2.04
CA ASP A 174 -5.08 0.17 3.30
C ASP A 174 -4.41 0.82 4.53
N LEU A 175 -3.62 1.87 4.33
CA LEU A 175 -3.01 2.62 5.42
C LEU A 175 -4.07 3.26 6.30
N THR A 176 -3.81 3.26 7.61
CA THR A 176 -4.66 3.86 8.62
C THR A 176 -4.51 5.38 8.65
N PHE A 177 -3.32 5.90 8.38
CA PHE A 177 -3.00 7.31 8.22
C PHE A 177 -2.69 7.63 6.74
N VAL A 178 -2.83 8.88 6.33
CA VAL A 178 -2.57 9.34 4.95
C VAL A 178 -1.15 9.01 4.52
N GLU A 179 -0.18 9.23 5.43
CA GLU A 179 1.22 8.88 5.22
C GLU A 179 1.73 7.92 6.29
N ARG A 180 2.83 7.25 5.99
CA ARG A 180 3.49 6.33 6.91
C ARG A 180 4.20 7.07 8.03
N SER A 181 4.44 6.37 9.13
CA SER A 181 5.18 6.85 10.29
C SER A 181 6.66 7.13 9.98
N LEU A 182 7.33 7.83 10.89
CA LEU A 182 8.77 8.08 10.83
C LEU A 182 9.61 6.79 10.76
N ALA A 183 9.11 5.67 11.29
CA ALA A 183 9.82 4.39 11.23
C ALA A 183 10.03 3.89 9.80
N SER A 184 9.11 4.22 8.91
CA SER A 184 9.18 3.85 7.50
C SER A 184 10.32 4.53 6.73
N ASP A 185 10.88 5.62 7.25
CA ASP A 185 12.05 6.29 6.66
C ASP A 185 13.32 5.44 6.73
N LEU A 186 13.40 4.49 7.67
CA LEU A 186 14.53 3.58 7.84
C LEU A 186 14.33 2.22 7.15
N VAL A 187 13.27 2.08 6.35
CA VAL A 187 12.92 0.83 5.67
C VAL A 187 12.90 1.05 4.17
N PRO A 188 13.50 0.15 3.37
CA PRO A 188 13.43 0.21 1.92
C PRO A 188 11.98 -0.01 1.46
N LEU A 189 11.56 0.64 0.38
CA LEU A 189 10.20 0.48 -0.12
C LEU A 189 10.11 -0.60 -1.19
N ARG A 190 10.67 -0.36 -2.38
CA ARG A 190 10.55 -1.30 -3.51
C ARG A 190 11.84 -1.32 -4.30
N TYR A 191 12.35 -2.53 -4.53
CA TYR A 191 13.56 -2.69 -5.31
C TYR A 191 13.49 -3.90 -6.24
N ILE A 192 14.45 -4.01 -7.15
CA ILE A 192 14.54 -5.14 -8.07
C ILE A 192 15.29 -6.27 -7.39
N GLY A 193 14.71 -7.46 -7.45
CA GLY A 193 15.34 -8.63 -6.83
C GLY A 193 14.63 -9.92 -7.13
N ALA A 194 15.08 -10.95 -6.43
CA ALA A 194 14.47 -12.27 -6.41
C ALA A 194 14.18 -12.68 -4.95
N GLN A 195 13.00 -13.22 -4.71
CA GLN A 195 12.53 -13.60 -3.37
C GLN A 195 11.91 -14.98 -3.41
N LEU A 196 12.29 -15.82 -2.47
CA LEU A 196 11.59 -17.05 -2.11
C LEU A 196 10.68 -16.75 -0.92
N SER A 197 9.43 -17.20 -1.00
CA SER A 197 8.47 -17.00 0.08
C SER A 197 7.59 -18.25 0.23
N GLY A 198 7.03 -18.41 1.44
CA GLY A 198 6.14 -19.53 1.68
C GLY A 198 5.45 -19.44 3.03
N SER A 199 4.60 -20.45 3.28
CA SER A 199 3.93 -20.60 4.57
C SER A 199 3.95 -22.05 5.02
N LEU A 200 4.05 -22.22 6.33
CA LEU A 200 4.09 -23.51 7.01
C LEU A 200 2.96 -23.60 8.04
N LEU A 201 2.62 -24.82 8.45
CA LEU A 201 1.62 -25.10 9.49
C LEU A 201 0.26 -24.44 9.22
N SER A 202 -0.18 -24.44 7.95
CA SER A 202 -1.43 -23.79 7.52
C SER A 202 -1.43 -22.29 7.84
N ASN A 203 -0.41 -21.57 7.40
CA ASN A 203 -0.21 -20.13 7.51
C ASN A 203 0.04 -19.61 8.94
N ILE A 204 0.35 -20.48 9.90
CA ILE A 204 0.82 -20.02 11.22
C ILE A 204 2.20 -19.37 11.11
N ILE A 205 3.07 -19.90 10.25
CA ILE A 205 4.40 -19.37 9.98
C ILE A 205 4.44 -18.92 8.53
N THR A 206 4.81 -17.68 8.27
CA THR A 206 5.20 -17.21 6.95
C THR A 206 6.68 -16.84 6.96
N TYR A 207 7.35 -17.12 5.86
CA TYR A 207 8.75 -16.80 5.67
C TYR A 207 8.99 -16.21 4.28
N GLU A 208 9.92 -15.29 4.23
CA GLU A 208 10.34 -14.59 3.04
C GLU A 208 11.84 -14.40 3.10
N GLY A 209 12.54 -14.65 2.00
CA GLY A 209 13.98 -14.44 1.89
C GLY A 209 14.34 -14.10 0.46
N GLY A 210 15.18 -13.10 0.25
CA GLY A 210 15.49 -12.61 -1.08
C GLY A 210 16.83 -11.92 -1.18
N TYR A 211 17.18 -11.60 -2.43
CA TYR A 211 18.37 -10.84 -2.78
C TYR A 211 17.96 -9.72 -3.73
N PHE A 212 18.35 -8.51 -3.36
CA PHE A 212 17.92 -7.28 -4.02
C PHE A 212 19.12 -6.43 -4.41
N ASP A 213 18.91 -5.57 -5.38
CA ASP A 213 19.88 -4.57 -5.83
C ASP A 213 19.79 -3.33 -4.95
N GLY A 214 20.23 -3.41 -3.71
CA GLY A 214 20.15 -2.50 -2.57
C GLY A 214 19.61 -1.08 -2.84
N SER A 215 18.61 -0.67 -2.07
CA SER A 215 18.02 0.65 -2.22
C SER A 215 18.37 1.59 -1.07
N VAL A 216 18.15 2.88 -1.30
CA VAL A 216 18.21 3.89 -0.25
C VAL A 216 16.93 3.81 0.58
N ASP A 217 17.05 3.84 1.91
CA ASP A 217 15.90 3.82 2.82
C ASP A 217 14.85 4.87 2.43
N GLY A 218 13.58 4.55 2.61
CA GLY A 218 12.47 5.40 2.23
C GLY A 218 12.27 5.63 0.73
N SER A 219 13.07 5.02 -0.15
CA SER A 219 13.00 5.22 -1.60
C SER A 219 12.20 4.13 -2.31
N ASN A 220 11.61 4.48 -3.47
CA ASN A 220 10.94 3.51 -4.34
C ASN A 220 11.89 2.87 -5.37
N GLY A 221 13.20 3.05 -5.23
CA GLY A 221 14.18 2.66 -6.22
C GLY A 221 13.97 3.37 -7.56
N VAL A 222 14.86 4.28 -7.91
CA VAL A 222 14.81 4.97 -9.20
C VAL A 222 15.78 4.28 -10.15
N PHE A 223 15.34 3.90 -11.32
CA PHE A 223 16.14 3.22 -12.36
C PHE A 223 17.27 4.06 -12.96
N THR A 224 17.70 5.14 -12.33
CA THR A 224 18.61 6.08 -12.97
C THR A 224 20.09 5.66 -12.94
N GLN A 225 20.47 4.72 -12.09
CA GLN A 225 21.81 4.11 -12.12
C GLN A 225 21.72 2.74 -11.43
N TRP A 226 22.50 1.77 -11.90
CA TRP A 226 22.84 0.60 -11.10
C TRP A 226 23.41 1.10 -9.79
N ALA A 227 22.61 1.10 -8.73
CA ALA A 227 23.12 1.42 -7.43
C ALA A 227 24.19 0.37 -7.13
N PRO A 228 25.43 0.76 -6.83
CA PRO A 228 26.45 -0.20 -6.46
C PRO A 228 26.16 -0.70 -5.05
N GLY A 229 25.18 -1.58 -4.96
CA GLY A 229 24.76 -2.19 -3.72
C GLY A 229 24.05 -3.49 -4.01
N ASN A 230 24.09 -4.38 -3.06
CA ASN A 230 23.33 -5.60 -3.05
C ASN A 230 22.92 -5.91 -1.61
N GLU A 231 21.78 -6.54 -1.45
CA GLU A 231 21.20 -6.75 -0.15
C GLU A 231 20.52 -8.11 -0.08
N ALA A 232 20.89 -8.91 0.92
CA ALA A 232 20.17 -10.10 1.32
C ALA A 232 19.13 -9.72 2.39
N VAL A 233 17.89 -10.13 2.19
CA VAL A 233 16.77 -9.81 3.08
C VAL A 233 16.08 -11.08 3.53
N ALA A 234 15.70 -11.14 4.81
CA ALA A 234 14.91 -12.23 5.34
C ALA A 234 13.85 -11.70 6.33
N ARG A 235 12.68 -12.35 6.33
CA ARG A 235 11.59 -12.10 7.27
C ARG A 235 10.94 -13.40 7.70
N GLY A 236 10.68 -13.51 9.01
CA GLY A 236 9.82 -14.53 9.58
C GLY A 236 8.65 -13.89 10.30
N PHE A 237 7.45 -14.41 10.11
CA PHE A 237 6.26 -13.90 10.77
C PHE A 237 5.39 -15.05 11.29
N LEU A 238 4.91 -14.93 12.52
CA LEU A 238 4.16 -15.94 13.25
C LEU A 238 2.77 -15.42 13.60
N GLN A 239 1.75 -16.24 13.37
CA GLN A 239 0.39 -16.06 13.86
C GLN A 239 0.02 -17.24 14.77
N PRO A 240 0.59 -17.34 15.98
CA PRO A 240 0.54 -18.54 16.80
C PRO A 240 -0.88 -18.92 17.23
N LEU A 241 -1.78 -17.96 17.28
CA LEU A 241 -3.16 -18.12 17.71
C LEU A 241 -4.18 -18.15 16.57
N ALA A 242 -3.73 -18.22 15.29
CA ALA A 242 -4.62 -18.20 14.13
C ALA A 242 -5.70 -19.29 14.12
N LYS A 243 -5.41 -20.44 14.74
CA LYS A 243 -6.33 -21.59 14.88
C LYS A 243 -7.07 -21.63 16.23
N SER A 244 -6.95 -20.62 17.10
CA SER A 244 -7.62 -20.55 18.38
C SER A 244 -9.16 -20.59 18.20
N HIS A 245 -9.86 -21.24 19.13
CA HIS A 245 -11.32 -21.16 19.20
C HIS A 245 -11.82 -19.78 19.66
N VAL A 246 -10.96 -19.00 20.32
CA VAL A 246 -11.26 -17.64 20.77
C VAL A 246 -10.99 -16.66 19.62
N ASN A 247 -12.05 -16.13 19.04
CA ASN A 247 -11.96 -15.22 17.88
C ASN A 247 -11.10 -13.96 18.16
N ALA A 248 -11.17 -13.45 19.38
CA ALA A 248 -10.45 -12.23 19.78
C ALA A 248 -8.94 -12.33 19.63
N VAL A 249 -8.33 -13.51 19.75
CA VAL A 249 -6.88 -13.68 19.72
C VAL A 249 -6.33 -14.19 18.37
N ARG A 250 -7.20 -14.53 17.43
CA ARG A 250 -6.79 -15.14 16.15
C ARG A 250 -5.88 -14.27 15.31
N GLN A 251 -6.08 -12.97 15.36
CA GLN A 251 -5.30 -11.99 14.58
C GLN A 251 -4.20 -11.34 15.44
N PHE A 252 -3.53 -12.15 16.26
CA PHE A 252 -2.27 -11.77 16.87
C PHE A 252 -1.12 -12.29 16.01
N GLY A 253 -0.23 -11.39 15.63
CA GLY A 253 0.94 -11.70 14.83
C GLY A 253 2.19 -11.01 15.34
N VAL A 254 3.32 -11.72 15.27
CA VAL A 254 4.63 -11.21 15.66
C VAL A 254 5.67 -11.72 14.67
N GLY A 255 6.64 -10.88 14.33
CA GLY A 255 7.68 -11.25 13.40
C GLY A 255 8.92 -10.39 13.51
N VAL A 256 9.88 -10.72 12.68
CA VAL A 256 11.11 -9.95 12.50
C VAL A 256 11.52 -10.00 11.04
N GLY A 257 11.86 -8.85 10.49
CA GLY A 257 12.55 -8.68 9.23
C GLY A 257 13.96 -8.17 9.46
N GLY A 258 14.87 -8.46 8.54
CA GLY A 258 16.21 -7.93 8.59
C GLY A 258 16.90 -8.03 7.25
N SER A 259 17.93 -7.22 7.08
CA SER A 259 18.75 -7.22 5.87
C SER A 259 20.22 -7.00 6.18
N GLU A 260 21.05 -7.51 5.28
CA GLU A 260 22.47 -7.27 5.25
C GLU A 260 22.91 -7.04 3.81
N GLY A 261 23.64 -5.96 3.57
CA GLY A 261 24.07 -5.60 2.25
C GLY A 261 25.24 -4.64 2.22
N HIS A 262 25.62 -4.25 1.00
CA HIS A 262 26.61 -3.23 0.74
C HIS A 262 25.95 -2.09 -0.02
N GLN A 263 26.17 -0.87 0.41
CA GLN A 263 25.60 0.31 -0.24
C GLN A 263 26.69 1.36 -0.47
N SER A 264 26.60 2.05 -1.61
CA SER A 264 27.48 3.19 -1.92
C SER A 264 26.69 4.30 -2.61
N GLY A 265 27.19 5.54 -2.49
CA GLY A 265 26.57 6.70 -3.11
C GLY A 265 25.75 7.57 -2.15
N SER A 266 24.81 8.35 -2.69
CA SER A 266 24.04 9.33 -1.91
C SER A 266 23.13 8.66 -0.90
N ILE A 267 23.00 9.27 0.29
CA ILE A 267 22.06 8.87 1.33
C ILE A 267 20.84 9.77 1.27
N ALA A 268 19.64 9.19 1.33
CA ALA A 268 18.40 9.96 1.36
C ALA A 268 18.29 10.80 2.64
N GLY A 269 17.64 11.95 2.53
CA GLY A 269 17.18 12.70 3.69
C GLY A 269 15.96 12.04 4.32
N LEU A 270 15.79 12.23 5.62
CA LEU A 270 14.65 11.74 6.39
C LEU A 270 13.54 12.80 6.40
N LYS A 271 12.29 12.35 6.35
CA LYS A 271 11.13 13.21 6.17
C LYS A 271 10.15 13.07 7.32
N THR A 272 9.46 14.14 7.63
CA THR A 272 8.27 14.12 8.46
C THR A 272 7.11 13.39 7.74
N VAL A 273 6.06 13.10 8.47
CA VAL A 273 4.83 12.57 7.87
C VAL A 273 4.18 13.56 6.89
N GLY A 274 4.35 14.87 7.08
CA GLY A 274 3.98 15.91 6.11
C GLY A 274 4.83 15.90 4.83
N GLN A 275 5.82 15.01 4.72
CA GLN A 275 6.76 14.89 3.61
C GLN A 275 7.78 16.03 3.51
N THR A 276 8.00 16.76 4.60
CA THR A 276 9.05 17.77 4.72
C THR A 276 10.36 17.12 5.17
N THR A 277 11.45 17.43 4.49
CA THR A 277 12.76 16.88 4.89
C THR A 277 13.29 17.60 6.12
N PHE A 278 13.40 16.92 7.25
CA PHE A 278 13.90 17.48 8.51
C PHE A 278 15.38 17.17 8.78
N PHE A 279 15.90 16.08 8.23
CA PHE A 279 17.29 15.69 8.40
C PHE A 279 17.95 15.36 7.06
N LYS A 280 19.16 15.87 6.87
CA LYS A 280 20.04 15.52 5.75
C LYS A 280 21.47 15.34 6.25
N TYR A 281 22.14 14.35 5.73
CA TYR A 281 23.59 14.28 5.83
C TYR A 281 24.23 15.45 5.06
N SER A 282 25.49 15.78 5.40
CA SER A 282 26.26 16.75 4.62
C SER A 282 26.34 16.31 3.15
N SER A 283 26.31 17.26 2.22
CA SER A 283 26.27 16.96 0.77
C SER A 283 27.45 16.14 0.25
N THR A 284 28.55 16.09 1.02
CA THR A 284 29.74 15.28 0.73
C THR A 284 29.76 13.95 1.46
N THR A 285 28.76 13.67 2.30
CA THR A 285 28.60 12.38 2.98
C THR A 285 27.92 11.39 2.05
N VAL A 286 28.52 10.24 1.88
CA VAL A 286 28.01 9.13 1.06
C VAL A 286 27.96 7.85 1.87
N ALA A 287 27.06 6.95 1.49
CA ALA A 287 27.14 5.56 1.90
C ALA A 287 28.38 4.93 1.28
N ASP A 288 29.14 4.17 2.05
CA ASP A 288 30.35 3.51 1.58
C ASP A 288 30.67 2.29 2.44
N GLY A 289 29.97 1.19 2.20
CA GLY A 289 30.19 -0.05 2.92
C GLY A 289 28.90 -0.75 3.36
N GLN A 290 29.00 -1.47 4.47
CA GLN A 290 27.90 -2.31 4.97
C GLN A 290 26.70 -1.50 5.39
N HIS A 291 25.52 -2.01 5.06
CA HIS A 291 24.23 -1.53 5.52
C HIS A 291 23.42 -2.71 6.08
N ASN A 292 23.07 -2.65 7.35
CA ASN A 292 22.35 -3.70 8.05
C ASN A 292 21.07 -3.13 8.67
N ARG A 293 19.96 -3.86 8.56
CA ARG A 293 18.67 -3.47 9.16
C ARG A 293 18.12 -4.61 10.01
N LEU A 294 17.35 -4.23 11.04
CA LEU A 294 16.57 -5.15 11.86
C LEU A 294 15.23 -4.50 12.22
N ALA A 295 14.13 -5.21 12.01
CA ALA A 295 12.77 -4.71 12.22
C ALA A 295 11.87 -5.74 12.94
N PRO A 296 11.97 -5.87 14.28
CA PRO A 296 10.93 -6.58 15.05
C PRO A 296 9.60 -5.85 14.94
N GLN A 297 8.52 -6.63 14.82
CA GLN A 297 7.20 -6.13 14.43
C GLN A 297 6.09 -6.98 15.03
N ALA A 298 4.97 -6.36 15.36
CA ALA A 298 3.81 -7.05 15.88
C ALA A 298 2.51 -6.34 15.55
N TYR A 299 1.41 -7.10 15.46
CA TYR A 299 0.07 -6.55 15.43
C TYR A 299 -0.92 -7.40 16.23
N TYR A 300 -2.01 -6.76 16.62
CA TYR A 300 -3.14 -7.41 17.24
C TYR A 300 -4.45 -6.77 16.78
N TYR A 301 -5.34 -7.59 16.22
CA TYR A 301 -6.66 -7.14 15.77
C TYR A 301 -7.74 -7.99 16.45
N ALA A 302 -8.73 -7.33 17.07
CA ALA A 302 -9.81 -7.99 17.81
C ALA A 302 -11.12 -7.24 17.63
N GLY A 303 -12.05 -7.79 16.84
CA GLY A 303 -13.31 -7.11 16.53
C GLY A 303 -13.05 -5.74 15.91
N PRO A 304 -13.55 -4.64 16.49
CA PRO A 304 -13.32 -3.30 15.95
C PRO A 304 -11.94 -2.71 16.29
N PHE A 305 -11.17 -3.33 17.20
CA PHE A 305 -9.89 -2.79 17.67
C PHE A 305 -8.72 -3.30 16.84
N GLY A 306 -7.77 -2.41 16.57
CA GLY A 306 -6.48 -2.69 15.95
C GLY A 306 -5.34 -2.05 16.72
N LEU A 307 -4.23 -2.78 16.83
CA LEU A 307 -2.96 -2.29 17.34
C LEU A 307 -1.85 -2.84 16.48
N MET A 308 -0.93 -2.00 16.06
CA MET A 308 0.24 -2.34 15.25
C MET A 308 1.44 -1.57 15.79
N GLY A 309 2.62 -2.14 15.67
CA GLY A 309 3.86 -1.45 16.00
C GLY A 309 5.08 -2.17 15.48
N GLU A 310 6.12 -1.41 15.24
CA GLU A 310 7.42 -1.90 14.83
C GLU A 310 8.56 -1.04 15.40
N TYR A 311 9.72 -1.65 15.53
CA TYR A 311 10.96 -0.97 15.86
C TYR A 311 11.98 -1.28 14.77
N VAL A 312 12.62 -0.26 14.23
CA VAL A 312 13.56 -0.39 13.11
C VAL A 312 14.93 0.15 13.54
N VAL A 313 15.96 -0.63 13.26
CA VAL A 313 17.35 -0.23 13.37
C VAL A 313 17.96 -0.28 11.97
N SER A 314 18.59 0.81 11.55
CA SER A 314 19.35 0.93 10.29
C SER A 314 20.79 1.36 10.62
N SER A 315 21.75 0.51 10.29
CA SER A 315 23.18 0.74 10.57
C SER A 315 23.97 0.79 9.26
N GLN A 316 24.47 1.97 8.90
CA GLN A 316 25.11 2.28 7.62
C GLN A 316 26.55 2.74 7.80
N GLU A 317 27.49 2.18 7.04
CA GLU A 317 28.84 2.71 6.88
C GLU A 317 28.82 3.92 5.96
N VAL A 318 29.48 5.00 6.38
CA VAL A 318 29.46 6.29 5.70
C VAL A 318 30.86 6.85 5.56
N LEU A 319 31.07 7.63 4.49
CA LEU A 319 32.32 8.31 4.20
C LEU A 319 32.05 9.79 3.95
N ASN A 320 32.83 10.67 4.59
CA ASN A 320 32.81 12.11 4.33
C ASN A 320 34.26 12.67 4.31
N LYS A 321 34.72 13.15 3.15
CA LYS A 321 36.05 13.80 2.98
C LYS A 321 37.18 12.98 3.57
N GLY A 322 37.17 11.65 3.37
CA GLY A 322 38.19 10.73 3.88
C GLY A 322 38.00 10.28 5.33
N ILE A 323 36.95 10.74 6.02
CA ILE A 323 36.56 10.25 7.35
C ILE A 323 35.49 9.17 7.15
N SER A 324 35.82 7.93 7.53
CA SER A 324 34.87 6.81 7.55
C SER A 324 34.26 6.68 8.94
N GLY A 325 33.01 6.25 8.99
CA GLY A 325 32.31 5.96 10.23
C GLY A 325 31.12 5.05 9.99
N ARG A 326 30.47 4.66 11.07
CA ARG A 326 29.22 3.90 11.04
C ARG A 326 28.16 4.68 11.81
N VAL A 327 26.99 4.89 11.20
CA VAL A 327 25.86 5.56 11.82
C VAL A 327 24.74 4.56 12.01
N ARG A 328 24.13 4.55 13.21
CA ARG A 328 23.05 3.66 13.59
C ARG A 328 21.80 4.47 13.96
N ASN A 329 20.91 4.63 13.01
CA ASN A 329 19.62 5.28 13.23
C ASN A 329 18.60 4.27 13.74
N GLU A 330 17.70 4.73 14.59
CA GLU A 330 16.68 3.90 15.23
C GLU A 330 15.32 4.62 15.12
N ALA A 331 14.26 3.85 14.85
CA ALA A 331 12.92 4.40 14.85
C ALA A 331 11.92 3.36 15.36
N TRP A 332 10.80 3.84 15.89
CA TRP A 332 9.68 2.97 16.26
C TRP A 332 8.36 3.69 16.08
N GLU A 333 7.33 2.90 15.90
CA GLU A 333 5.96 3.38 15.83
C GLU A 333 5.02 2.47 16.61
N ALA A 334 3.91 3.05 17.07
CA ALA A 334 2.76 2.34 17.57
C ALA A 334 1.48 3.03 17.09
N THR A 335 0.65 2.28 16.38
CA THR A 335 -0.62 2.73 15.83
C THR A 335 -1.76 1.93 16.44
N GLY A 336 -2.70 2.61 17.08
CA GLY A 336 -3.94 2.04 17.59
C GLY A 336 -5.14 2.57 16.83
N SER A 337 -6.13 1.72 16.55
CA SER A 337 -7.37 2.18 15.90
C SER A 337 -8.61 1.45 16.41
N VAL A 338 -9.77 2.10 16.24
CA VAL A 338 -11.08 1.53 16.60
C VAL A 338 -12.13 1.90 15.56
N LEU A 339 -12.87 0.91 15.10
CA LEU A 339 -14.02 1.09 14.23
C LEU A 339 -15.26 1.41 15.06
N LEU A 340 -15.68 2.67 15.02
CA LEU A 340 -16.80 3.21 15.83
C LEU A 340 -18.15 2.60 15.41
N THR A 341 -18.26 2.13 14.20
CA THR A 341 -19.44 1.48 13.61
C THR A 341 -19.46 -0.04 13.81
N GLY A 342 -18.40 -0.60 14.45
CA GLY A 342 -18.36 -1.98 14.90
C GLY A 342 -17.99 -3.02 13.83
N GLU A 343 -17.46 -2.62 12.70
CA GLU A 343 -16.85 -3.53 11.71
C GLU A 343 -15.63 -4.24 12.29
N LYS A 344 -15.14 -5.23 11.55
CA LYS A 344 -13.90 -5.91 11.91
C LYS A 344 -12.70 -5.12 11.39
N ASN A 345 -11.79 -4.83 12.28
CA ASN A 345 -10.48 -4.30 11.95
C ASN A 345 -9.53 -5.41 11.49
N GLY A 346 -8.53 -5.07 10.67
CA GLY A 346 -7.55 -6.03 10.19
C GLY A 346 -6.35 -5.41 9.50
N TYR A 347 -5.25 -6.15 9.46
CA TYR A 347 -4.01 -5.72 8.81
C TYR A 347 -4.19 -5.41 7.31
N SER A 348 -5.07 -6.14 6.63
CA SER A 348 -5.37 -5.98 5.21
C SER A 348 -6.42 -4.90 4.90
N GLY A 349 -6.71 -4.01 5.86
CA GLY A 349 -7.65 -2.91 5.69
C GLY A 349 -9.05 -3.19 6.26
N VAL A 350 -9.92 -2.21 6.08
CA VAL A 350 -11.28 -2.18 6.60
C VAL A 350 -12.29 -2.24 5.46
N HIS A 351 -13.34 -3.00 5.65
CA HIS A 351 -14.47 -3.06 4.72
C HIS A 351 -15.76 -2.66 5.41
N ALA A 352 -16.40 -1.59 4.92
CA ALA A 352 -17.71 -1.18 5.39
C ALA A 352 -18.72 -2.33 5.19
N ARG A 353 -19.49 -2.62 6.24
CA ARG A 353 -20.54 -3.65 6.21
C ARG A 353 -21.65 -3.26 5.27
N ASN A 354 -22.09 -2.01 5.39
CA ASN A 354 -23.06 -1.38 4.50
C ASN A 354 -22.46 -0.11 3.92
N ALA A 355 -22.75 0.17 2.65
CA ALA A 355 -22.34 1.41 2.02
C ALA A 355 -23.09 2.60 2.63
N PHE A 356 -22.47 3.77 2.57
CA PHE A 356 -23.13 5.02 2.91
C PHE A 356 -24.27 5.29 1.92
N GLU A 357 -25.51 5.42 2.46
CA GLU A 357 -26.70 5.79 1.72
C GLU A 357 -27.40 6.95 2.45
N PRO A 358 -27.39 8.17 1.87
CA PRO A 358 -28.03 9.33 2.48
C PRO A 358 -29.49 9.07 2.80
N GLY A 359 -29.91 9.38 4.03
CA GLY A 359 -31.30 9.26 4.46
C GLY A 359 -31.72 7.88 4.99
N ARG A 360 -30.87 6.87 4.97
CA ARG A 360 -31.17 5.53 5.50
C ARG A 360 -30.79 5.28 6.96
N GLY A 361 -30.24 6.31 7.64
CA GLY A 361 -29.86 6.22 9.06
C GLY A 361 -28.48 5.59 9.28
N PHE A 362 -28.15 5.33 10.55
CA PHE A 362 -26.79 4.90 10.96
C PHE A 362 -26.36 3.54 10.42
N ASP A 363 -27.31 2.63 10.14
CA ASP A 363 -26.99 1.32 9.58
C ASP A 363 -26.39 1.40 8.17
N HIS A 364 -26.59 2.52 7.47
CA HIS A 364 -26.05 2.81 6.16
C HIS A 364 -25.13 4.02 6.15
N PHE A 365 -24.26 4.13 7.16
CA PHE A 365 -23.33 5.24 7.29
C PHE A 365 -21.93 4.92 6.75
N GLY A 366 -21.71 3.72 6.21
CA GLY A 366 -20.36 3.22 5.93
C GLY A 366 -19.67 2.79 7.21
N ALA A 367 -18.33 2.75 7.21
CA ALA A 367 -17.55 2.46 8.41
C ALA A 367 -16.73 3.68 8.83
N LEU A 368 -16.69 3.95 10.15
CA LEU A 368 -15.92 5.03 10.75
C LEU A 368 -14.81 4.45 11.62
N GLU A 369 -13.59 4.90 11.40
CA GLU A 369 -12.41 4.53 12.18
C GLU A 369 -11.80 5.77 12.82
N LEU A 370 -11.48 5.68 14.11
CA LEU A 370 -10.63 6.61 14.82
C LEU A 370 -9.28 5.95 15.07
N ALA A 371 -8.19 6.65 14.81
CA ALA A 371 -6.84 6.15 14.98
C ALA A 371 -5.96 7.13 15.75
N LEU A 372 -5.01 6.58 16.49
CA LEU A 372 -3.95 7.30 17.17
C LEU A 372 -2.62 6.67 16.79
N ARG A 373 -1.61 7.51 16.55
CA ARG A 373 -0.25 7.07 16.28
C ARG A 373 0.75 7.86 17.11
N TYR A 374 1.79 7.17 17.55
CA TYR A 374 3.00 7.80 18.05
C TYR A 374 4.18 7.16 17.34
N SER A 375 5.11 7.97 16.85
CA SER A 375 6.36 7.47 16.30
C SER A 375 7.55 8.35 16.68
N GLN A 376 8.73 7.74 16.72
CA GLN A 376 9.97 8.44 17.03
C GLN A 376 11.09 7.95 16.12
N LEU A 377 11.90 8.88 15.63
CA LEU A 377 13.12 8.60 14.91
C LEU A 377 14.30 9.27 15.60
N ARG A 378 15.35 8.48 15.86
CA ARG A 378 16.59 8.91 16.48
C ARG A 378 17.75 8.77 15.52
N ILE A 379 18.46 9.87 15.29
CA ILE A 379 19.72 9.91 14.55
C ILE A 379 20.86 9.54 15.51
N ASP A 380 21.79 8.74 15.02
CA ASP A 380 22.99 8.39 15.78
C ASP A 380 23.77 9.65 16.20
N GLY A 381 24.32 9.63 17.42
CA GLY A 381 25.24 10.67 17.88
C GLY A 381 26.50 10.76 17.05
N ASP A 382 26.97 9.62 16.53
CA ASP A 382 28.19 9.52 15.72
C ASP A 382 28.03 10.14 14.32
N ALA A 383 26.79 10.48 13.92
CA ALA A 383 26.55 11.29 12.72
C ALA A 383 27.15 12.69 12.84
N PHE A 384 27.37 13.20 14.08
CA PHE A 384 27.80 14.57 14.34
C PHE A 384 29.23 14.63 14.91
N PRO A 385 30.02 15.65 14.53
CA PRO A 385 29.76 16.68 13.51
C PRO A 385 30.19 16.25 12.10
N HIS A 386 30.76 15.05 11.94
CA HIS A 386 31.49 14.69 10.73
C HIS A 386 30.61 14.43 9.53
N PHE A 387 29.42 13.82 9.73
CA PHE A 387 28.53 13.37 8.64
C PHE A 387 27.30 14.23 8.50
N ALA A 388 26.90 14.96 9.55
CA ALA A 388 25.79 15.91 9.54
C ALA A 388 26.14 17.16 10.34
N ASN A 389 25.53 18.31 9.97
CA ASN A 389 25.76 19.57 10.66
C ASN A 389 24.95 19.65 11.97
N PRO A 390 25.60 19.64 13.15
CA PRO A 390 24.88 19.66 14.43
C PRO A 390 24.11 20.95 14.69
N ALA A 391 24.45 22.05 13.99
CA ALA A 391 23.78 23.34 14.17
C ALA A 391 22.41 23.43 13.44
N THR A 392 22.19 22.57 12.43
CA THR A 392 20.98 22.64 11.60
C THR A 392 20.19 21.34 11.57
N ALA A 393 20.78 20.23 12.00
CA ALA A 393 20.15 18.93 11.95
C ALA A 393 19.68 18.47 13.34
N PRO A 394 18.43 18.05 13.50
CA PRO A 394 17.93 17.47 14.74
C PRO A 394 18.49 16.05 14.93
N ARG A 395 18.58 15.65 16.21
CA ARG A 395 18.93 14.28 16.61
C ARG A 395 17.69 13.40 16.80
N PHE A 396 16.54 14.01 17.10
CA PHE A 396 15.28 13.31 17.31
C PHE A 396 14.17 14.02 16.56
N ALA A 397 13.28 13.22 15.99
CA ALA A 397 11.95 13.62 15.57
C ALA A 397 10.93 12.75 16.30
N GLU A 398 9.91 13.37 16.86
CA GLU A 398 8.80 12.71 17.58
C GLU A 398 7.50 13.16 16.94
N GLU A 399 6.65 12.22 16.62
CA GLU A 399 5.37 12.45 15.94
C GLU A 399 4.22 11.92 16.78
N ASP A 400 3.20 12.75 16.94
CA ASP A 400 1.90 12.41 17.51
C ASP A 400 0.83 12.64 16.44
N GLY A 401 0.04 11.60 16.15
CA GLY A 401 -0.99 11.64 15.11
C GLY A 401 -2.36 11.23 15.61
N ILE A 402 -3.40 11.93 15.16
CA ILE A 402 -4.80 11.53 15.28
C ILE A 402 -5.44 11.49 13.90
N GLY A 403 -6.03 10.35 13.54
CA GLY A 403 -6.64 10.10 12.25
C GLY A 403 -8.11 9.72 12.36
N PHE A 404 -8.88 10.17 11.40
CA PHE A 404 -10.28 9.82 11.22
C PHE A 404 -10.50 9.34 9.80
N ASN A 405 -10.96 8.08 9.66
CA ASN A 405 -11.24 7.45 8.38
C ASN A 405 -12.73 7.20 8.22
N TRP A 406 -13.27 7.60 7.07
CA TRP A 406 -14.63 7.29 6.70
C TRP A 406 -14.66 6.45 5.42
N TYR A 407 -14.93 5.18 5.56
CA TYR A 407 -15.12 4.23 4.47
C TYR A 407 -16.57 4.31 4.00
N LEU A 408 -16.87 5.26 3.11
CA LEU A 408 -18.21 5.48 2.57
C LEU A 408 -18.74 4.23 1.88
N THR A 409 -17.91 3.63 1.05
CA THR A 409 -18.18 2.39 0.33
C THR A 409 -16.89 1.56 0.30
N ARG A 410 -16.91 0.41 -0.32
CA ARG A 410 -15.66 -0.33 -0.63
C ARG A 410 -14.74 0.40 -1.60
N TYR A 411 -15.27 1.38 -2.34
CA TYR A 411 -14.56 2.08 -3.40
C TYR A 411 -14.09 3.46 -2.98
N VAL A 412 -14.76 4.09 -2.02
CA VAL A 412 -14.50 5.47 -1.61
C VAL A 412 -14.18 5.53 -0.14
N LYS A 413 -13.00 6.07 0.18
CA LYS A 413 -12.54 6.36 1.54
C LYS A 413 -12.14 7.83 1.63
N LEU A 414 -12.57 8.48 2.72
CA LEU A 414 -12.09 9.79 3.15
C LEU A 414 -11.23 9.62 4.38
N GLN A 415 -10.10 10.30 4.42
CA GLN A 415 -9.20 10.33 5.58
C GLN A 415 -8.92 11.78 5.96
N THR A 416 -8.84 12.03 7.24
CA THR A 416 -8.41 13.33 7.80
C THR A 416 -7.50 13.03 8.98
N ASP A 417 -6.25 13.47 8.88
CA ASP A 417 -5.24 13.27 9.91
C ASP A 417 -4.70 14.62 10.38
N TYR A 418 -4.57 14.79 11.68
CA TYR A 418 -3.76 15.87 12.26
C TYR A 418 -2.50 15.24 12.84
N GLU A 419 -1.36 15.76 12.42
CA GLU A 419 -0.04 15.26 12.79
C GLU A 419 0.81 16.40 13.33
N HIS A 420 1.43 16.16 14.48
CA HIS A 420 2.41 17.03 15.10
C HIS A 420 3.78 16.35 15.11
N THR A 421 4.80 16.99 14.56
CA THR A 421 6.18 16.50 14.63
C THR A 421 7.06 17.51 15.35
N GLY A 422 7.58 17.13 16.51
CA GLY A 422 8.54 17.89 17.30
C GLY A 422 9.98 17.46 17.07
N PHE A 423 10.94 18.37 17.24
CA PHE A 423 12.34 18.09 17.00
C PHE A 423 13.22 18.44 18.20
N ARG A 424 14.24 17.60 18.46
CA ARG A 424 15.31 17.91 19.42
C ARG A 424 16.65 17.96 18.68
N MET A 425 17.35 19.11 18.82
CA MET A 425 18.63 19.34 18.14
C MET A 425 19.76 18.45 18.69
N ALA A 426 20.79 18.25 17.86
CA ALA A 426 21.95 17.46 18.26
C ALA A 426 22.78 18.13 19.36
N VAL A 427 22.85 19.47 19.37
CA VAL A 427 23.59 20.25 20.35
C VAL A 427 22.62 21.03 21.25
N PRO A 428 22.70 20.89 22.58
CA PRO A 428 21.91 21.70 23.50
C PRO A 428 22.19 23.19 23.36
N GLY A 429 21.14 24.02 23.48
CA GLY A 429 21.23 25.48 23.40
C GLY A 429 21.18 26.08 21.99
N ILE A 430 21.15 25.25 20.95
CA ILE A 430 20.81 25.70 19.60
C ILE A 430 19.30 25.85 19.49
N THR A 431 18.85 26.91 18.81
CA THR A 431 17.42 27.11 18.53
C THR A 431 16.87 25.88 17.81
N PRO A 432 15.87 25.18 18.38
CA PRO A 432 15.26 24.02 17.76
C PRO A 432 14.66 24.37 16.38
N LEU A 433 14.58 23.40 15.50
CA LEU A 433 13.64 23.47 14.38
C LEU A 433 12.24 23.71 14.94
N HIS A 434 11.46 24.56 14.28
CA HIS A 434 10.05 24.68 14.64
C HIS A 434 9.38 23.32 14.42
N SER A 435 8.44 22.97 15.31
CA SER A 435 7.61 21.79 15.12
C SER A 435 6.80 21.91 13.83
N GLU A 436 6.59 20.81 13.16
CA GLU A 436 5.64 20.72 12.06
C GLU A 436 4.26 20.36 12.60
N ASN A 437 3.24 21.09 12.16
CA ASN A 437 1.85 20.76 12.40
C ASN A 437 1.14 20.74 11.06
N VAL A 438 0.61 19.59 10.69
CA VAL A 438 -0.05 19.40 9.39
C VAL A 438 -1.41 18.75 9.56
N LEU A 439 -2.41 19.31 8.90
CA LEU A 439 -3.70 18.69 8.70
C LEU A 439 -3.73 18.13 7.28
N MET A 440 -3.85 16.84 7.16
CA MET A 440 -3.93 16.12 5.88
C MET A 440 -5.34 15.60 5.65
N ASN A 441 -5.87 15.88 4.47
CA ASN A 441 -7.13 15.30 4.02
C ASN A 441 -6.85 14.50 2.75
N GLN A 442 -7.41 13.31 2.66
CA GLN A 442 -7.28 12.48 1.47
C GLN A 442 -8.64 11.94 1.04
N ILE A 443 -8.91 12.01 -0.24
CA ILE A 443 -9.94 11.22 -0.88
C ILE A 443 -9.30 10.09 -1.67
N GLN A 444 -9.77 8.88 -1.44
CA GLN A 444 -9.36 7.69 -2.18
C GLN A 444 -10.54 7.11 -2.94
N LEU A 445 -10.31 6.83 -4.22
CA LEU A 445 -11.17 6.03 -5.08
C LEU A 445 -10.45 4.74 -5.43
N SER A 446 -11.06 3.59 -5.15
CA SER A 446 -10.57 2.26 -5.56
C SER A 446 -11.57 1.61 -6.51
N PHE A 447 -11.13 0.84 -7.48
CA PHE A 447 -12.00 0.22 -8.49
C PHE A 447 -11.46 -1.13 -8.94
#